data_cab8ec68d57f7aec5e695b1b2854b15c
#
_entry.id   cab8ec68d57f7aec5e695b1b2854b15c
#
_cell.length_a   1.000
_cell.length_b   1.000
_cell.length_c   1.000
_cell.angle_alpha   90.00
_cell.angle_beta   90.00
_cell.angle_gamma   90.00
#
_symmetry.space_group_name_H-M   'P 1'
#
loop_
_entity.id
_entity.type
_entity.pdbx_description
1 polymer ?
#
loop_
_entity_poly.entity_id
_entity_poly.type
_entity_poly.pdbx_seq_one_letter_code
_entity_poly.pdbx_strand_id
1 'polypeptide(L)'
;MNSVSSASTRSRRRPNVVLIMADDMGYSDLGCYGSEIRTPHLDGLAADGVRMSQFYNTARCSPARASLLTGLHPHQTGIGVLTHDDGPGGYPGTINDRCVTIAEVLGDHGYATAMRGKWHLTGRVHEPSDAWPTRRGFESFYGIVAGAGSYYQPVTLTRGEEPAEPPDDDFYLTSRLGDEAAGFIRDHDLADPDKPFFLYLPFTAPHWPLHAPEEMIKTYRGVFDDGWDELRERRHQRLIDLELINDKWPLSERDSEVVAWDEVADRDWQARRMETYAAQVELMDAAIGTVLDELRRTGRFDNTLIMFLSDNGGCAEEIPPGWVDELPNPPLHTRPRTSTGERVRRGNDSTVRPGGPATYASYGKPWANLSNTPFREYKHWVHEGGIATPFIAHWPIGELRSGVDHD
;
A
#
# COMPACT_ATOMS: atom_id res chain seq x y z
N MET A 1 44.87 29.50 -30.61
CA MET A 1 44.47 29.51 -29.20
C MET A 1 43.15 28.81 -29.08
N ASN A 2 43.14 27.51 -28.78
CA ASN A 2 41.93 26.71 -28.62
C ASN A 2 41.46 26.85 -27.18
N SER A 3 40.32 27.49 -27.01
CA SER A 3 39.61 27.55 -25.73
C SER A 3 39.02 26.16 -25.46
N VAL A 4 39.64 25.39 -24.58
CA VAL A 4 39.07 24.16 -24.01
C VAL A 4 37.96 24.62 -23.08
N SER A 5 36.70 24.41 -23.49
CA SER A 5 35.53 24.55 -22.65
C SER A 5 35.65 23.54 -21.50
N SER A 6 35.87 24.03 -20.30
CA SER A 6 35.80 23.24 -19.08
C SER A 6 34.35 22.86 -18.85
N ALA A 7 33.96 21.66 -19.30
CA ALA A 7 32.75 21.02 -18.84
C ALA A 7 32.90 20.80 -17.32
N SER A 8 32.25 21.62 -16.53
CA SER A 8 32.12 21.46 -15.09
C SER A 8 31.46 20.09 -14.86
N THR A 9 32.24 19.13 -14.38
CA THR A 9 31.73 17.91 -13.76
C THR A 9 30.99 18.33 -12.49
N ARG A 10 29.71 18.71 -12.62
CA ARG A 10 28.80 18.73 -11.46
C ARG A 10 28.86 17.32 -10.88
N SER A 11 29.48 17.17 -9.71
CA SER A 11 29.33 15.98 -8.90
C SER A 11 27.83 15.69 -8.83
N ARG A 12 27.39 14.57 -9.42
CA ARG A 12 25.96 14.18 -9.36
C ARG A 12 25.65 14.01 -7.88
N ARG A 13 24.80 14.87 -7.33
CA ARG A 13 24.31 14.70 -5.95
C ARG A 13 23.65 13.33 -5.87
N ARG A 14 23.87 12.61 -4.77
CA ARG A 14 23.18 11.34 -4.51
C ARG A 14 21.67 11.58 -4.55
N PRO A 15 20.86 10.71 -5.18
CA PRO A 15 19.41 10.88 -5.25
C PRO A 15 18.76 10.73 -3.87
N ASN A 16 17.65 11.39 -3.66
CA ASN A 16 16.72 10.95 -2.64
C ASN A 16 16.03 9.67 -3.12
N VAL A 17 15.50 8.90 -2.18
CA VAL A 17 14.74 7.68 -2.47
C VAL A 17 13.41 7.75 -1.74
N VAL A 18 12.32 7.62 -2.48
CA VAL A 18 10.96 7.48 -1.95
C VAL A 18 10.42 6.13 -2.38
N LEU A 19 10.20 5.24 -1.41
CA LEU A 19 9.67 3.91 -1.62
C LEU A 19 8.24 3.87 -1.09
N ILE A 20 7.27 3.78 -1.99
CA ILE A 20 5.84 3.81 -1.70
C ILE A 20 5.28 2.38 -1.85
N MET A 21 4.48 1.95 -0.88
CA MET A 21 3.88 0.63 -0.92
C MET A 21 2.39 0.70 -0.58
N ALA A 22 1.55 0.11 -1.44
CA ALA A 22 0.16 -0.20 -1.15
C ALA A 22 0.06 -1.53 -0.39
N ASP A 23 -1.06 -1.77 0.29
CA ASP A 23 -1.35 -2.93 1.11
C ASP A 23 -2.58 -3.67 0.55
N ASP A 24 -2.38 -4.89 0.05
CA ASP A 24 -3.44 -5.73 -0.54
C ASP A 24 -4.07 -5.18 -1.84
N MET A 25 -3.34 -4.43 -2.64
CA MET A 25 -3.83 -3.90 -3.91
C MET A 25 -3.59 -4.88 -5.06
N GLY A 26 -4.63 -5.19 -5.84
CA GLY A 26 -4.53 -6.09 -6.97
C GLY A 26 -3.75 -5.52 -8.16
N TYR A 27 -3.33 -6.41 -9.06
CA TYR A 27 -2.51 -6.06 -10.23
C TYR A 27 -3.13 -4.99 -11.11
N SER A 28 -4.45 -5.05 -11.32
CA SER A 28 -5.16 -4.16 -12.25
C SER A 28 -5.93 -3.02 -11.57
N ASP A 29 -5.54 -2.59 -10.37
CA ASP A 29 -6.30 -1.56 -9.62
C ASP A 29 -5.85 -0.11 -9.86
N LEU A 30 -4.79 0.12 -10.66
CA LEU A 30 -4.36 1.46 -11.07
C LEU A 30 -4.85 1.80 -12.48
N GLY A 31 -5.12 3.07 -12.76
CA GLY A 31 -5.48 3.55 -14.11
C GLY A 31 -4.46 3.11 -15.16
N CYS A 32 -3.16 3.30 -14.89
CA CYS A 32 -2.07 2.86 -15.77
C CYS A 32 -1.88 1.34 -15.85
N TYR A 33 -2.65 0.55 -15.06
CA TYR A 33 -2.79 -0.90 -15.13
C TYR A 33 -4.23 -1.33 -15.50
N GLY A 34 -4.99 -0.45 -16.14
CA GLY A 34 -6.27 -0.79 -16.78
C GLY A 34 -7.53 -0.60 -15.92
N SER A 35 -7.40 -0.08 -14.68
CA SER A 35 -8.54 0.17 -13.80
C SER A 35 -9.41 1.35 -14.26
N GLU A 36 -10.67 1.32 -13.83
CA GLU A 36 -11.58 2.47 -13.80
C GLU A 36 -11.41 3.34 -12.55
N ILE A 37 -10.58 2.92 -11.60
CA ILE A 37 -10.23 3.71 -10.41
C ILE A 37 -9.28 4.85 -10.80
N ARG A 38 -9.55 6.04 -10.31
CA ARG A 38 -8.76 7.24 -10.63
C ARG A 38 -7.46 7.27 -9.82
N THR A 39 -6.33 7.24 -10.52
CA THR A 39 -4.99 7.31 -9.91
C THR A 39 -4.08 8.29 -10.66
N PRO A 40 -4.49 9.58 -10.83
CA PRO A 40 -3.80 10.49 -11.74
C PRO A 40 -2.34 10.77 -11.37
N HIS A 41 -1.97 10.71 -10.11
CA HIS A 41 -0.58 10.95 -9.68
C HIS A 41 0.32 9.76 -10.00
N LEU A 42 -0.14 8.53 -9.74
CA LEU A 42 0.57 7.30 -10.11
C LEU A 42 0.59 7.11 -11.63
N ASP A 43 -0.52 7.42 -12.32
CA ASP A 43 -0.58 7.38 -13.79
C ASP A 43 0.41 8.37 -14.41
N GLY A 44 0.57 9.56 -13.81
CA GLY A 44 1.57 10.55 -14.22
C GLY A 44 3.01 10.05 -14.03
N LEU A 45 3.32 9.43 -12.88
CA LEU A 45 4.64 8.82 -12.67
C LEU A 45 4.91 7.69 -13.66
N ALA A 46 3.90 6.90 -13.99
CA ALA A 46 3.98 5.80 -14.93
C ALA A 46 4.17 6.26 -16.38
N ALA A 47 3.58 7.40 -16.76
CA ALA A 47 3.70 7.96 -18.11
C ALA A 47 5.13 8.41 -18.45
N ASP A 48 5.82 9.00 -17.46
CA ASP A 48 7.19 9.51 -17.60
C ASP A 48 8.26 8.55 -17.02
N GLY A 49 7.83 7.41 -16.45
CA GLY A 49 8.68 6.42 -15.80
C GLY A 49 8.59 5.02 -16.42
N VAL A 50 9.00 4.03 -15.64
CA VAL A 50 8.96 2.60 -16.00
C VAL A 50 7.78 1.94 -15.30
N ARG A 51 7.00 1.14 -16.03
CA ARG A 51 6.03 0.17 -15.52
C ARG A 51 6.54 -1.23 -15.78
N MET A 52 6.56 -2.10 -14.77
CA MET A 52 6.90 -3.50 -14.98
C MET A 52 5.64 -4.32 -15.19
N SER A 53 5.61 -5.12 -16.25
CA SER A 53 4.54 -6.08 -16.49
C SER A 53 4.68 -7.34 -15.63
N GLN A 54 5.88 -7.62 -15.16
CA GLN A 54 6.22 -8.79 -14.35
C GLN A 54 7.06 -8.36 -13.15
N PHE A 55 6.39 -8.01 -12.05
CA PHE A 55 7.02 -7.70 -10.77
C PHE A 55 6.41 -8.59 -9.68
N TYR A 56 7.26 -9.29 -8.93
CA TYR A 56 6.83 -10.33 -8.01
C TYR A 56 7.20 -10.04 -6.57
N ASN A 57 6.24 -10.26 -5.69
CA ASN A 57 6.40 -10.23 -4.25
C ASN A 57 6.14 -11.62 -3.63
N THR A 58 6.25 -11.71 -2.32
CA THR A 58 5.67 -12.84 -1.59
C THR A 58 4.16 -12.64 -1.44
N ALA A 59 3.41 -13.73 -1.30
CA ALA A 59 1.94 -13.68 -1.31
C ALA A 59 1.31 -13.11 -0.02
N ARG A 60 2.06 -12.44 0.85
CA ARG A 60 1.56 -11.87 2.13
C ARG A 60 2.35 -10.65 2.56
N CYS A 61 1.67 -9.77 3.31
CA CYS A 61 2.17 -8.46 3.71
C CYS A 61 3.46 -8.49 4.55
N SER A 62 3.51 -9.18 5.71
CA SER A 62 4.75 -9.21 6.52
C SER A 62 5.93 -9.85 5.79
N PRO A 63 5.78 -11.02 5.13
CA PRO A 63 6.83 -11.59 4.31
C PRO A 63 7.33 -10.66 3.20
N ALA A 64 6.43 -10.00 2.46
CA ALA A 64 6.82 -9.07 1.39
C ALA A 64 7.59 -7.86 1.94
N ARG A 65 7.11 -7.28 3.05
CA ARG A 65 7.79 -6.15 3.73
C ARG A 65 9.16 -6.54 4.25
N ALA A 66 9.29 -7.73 4.84
CA ALA A 66 10.57 -8.26 5.29
C ALA A 66 11.56 -8.43 4.13
N SER A 67 11.12 -9.04 3.03
CA SER A 67 11.95 -9.25 1.84
C SER A 67 12.36 -7.93 1.19
N LEU A 68 11.42 -7.00 1.03
CA LEU A 68 11.67 -5.68 0.42
C LEU A 68 12.71 -4.88 1.21
N LEU A 69 12.57 -4.84 2.54
CA LEU A 69 13.45 -4.04 3.38
C LEU A 69 14.83 -4.67 3.62
N THR A 70 15.00 -5.97 3.41
CA THR A 70 16.25 -6.66 3.73
C THR A 70 16.96 -7.29 2.52
N GLY A 71 16.26 -7.48 1.40
CA GLY A 71 16.77 -8.23 0.25
C GLY A 71 16.90 -9.74 0.49
N LEU A 72 16.31 -10.27 1.57
CA LEU A 72 16.38 -11.67 1.96
C LEU A 72 15.02 -12.35 1.81
N HIS A 73 15.00 -13.68 1.73
CA HIS A 73 13.76 -14.42 1.90
C HIS A 73 13.20 -14.19 3.32
N PRO A 74 11.86 -14.04 3.48
CA PRO A 74 11.25 -13.68 4.76
C PRO A 74 11.61 -14.67 5.88
N HIS A 75 11.71 -15.94 5.57
CA HIS A 75 12.10 -17.01 6.52
C HIS A 75 13.51 -16.79 7.12
N GLN A 76 14.41 -16.18 6.38
CA GLN A 76 15.75 -15.82 6.88
C GLN A 76 15.70 -14.66 7.89
N THR A 77 14.68 -13.80 7.77
CA THR A 77 14.49 -12.64 8.65
C THR A 77 13.72 -12.97 9.93
N GLY A 78 13.20 -14.18 10.08
CA GLY A 78 12.38 -14.58 11.22
C GLY A 78 10.87 -14.43 11.00
N ILE A 79 10.45 -14.04 9.79
CA ILE A 79 9.05 -13.94 9.41
C ILE A 79 8.64 -15.19 8.64
N GLY A 80 7.73 -15.97 9.22
CA GLY A 80 7.13 -17.15 8.56
C GLY A 80 5.94 -16.74 7.69
N VAL A 81 4.74 -16.79 8.27
CA VAL A 81 3.48 -16.44 7.58
C VAL A 81 3.08 -14.99 7.88
N LEU A 82 3.08 -14.61 9.14
CA LEU A 82 2.80 -13.26 9.65
C LEU A 82 3.67 -12.97 10.88
N THR A 83 3.17 -12.10 11.77
CA THR A 83 3.90 -11.66 12.97
C THR A 83 3.50 -12.38 14.26
N HIS A 84 2.90 -13.56 14.17
CA HIS A 84 2.67 -14.43 15.32
C HIS A 84 3.90 -15.34 15.56
N ASP A 85 4.13 -15.66 16.81
CA ASP A 85 5.17 -16.60 17.21
C ASP A 85 4.64 -18.04 17.07
N ASP A 86 5.28 -18.80 16.17
CA ASP A 86 4.93 -20.21 15.91
C ASP A 86 5.46 -21.18 16.99
N GLY A 87 6.10 -20.64 18.03
CA GLY A 87 6.64 -21.42 19.14
C GLY A 87 8.00 -22.09 18.85
N PRO A 88 8.42 -23.03 19.73
CA PRO A 88 9.73 -23.65 19.62
C PRO A 88 9.94 -24.40 18.30
N GLY A 89 10.93 -24.02 17.54
CA GLY A 89 11.25 -24.58 16.23
C GLY A 89 10.50 -23.96 15.05
N GLY A 90 9.56 -23.04 15.32
CA GLY A 90 8.87 -22.23 14.32
C GLY A 90 9.54 -20.88 14.09
N TYR A 91 8.83 -19.98 13.43
CA TYR A 91 9.28 -18.62 13.19
C TYR A 91 8.82 -17.70 14.33
N PRO A 92 9.68 -16.77 14.82
CA PRO A 92 9.32 -15.88 15.93
C PRO A 92 8.31 -14.80 15.55
N GLY A 93 7.94 -14.69 14.25
CA GLY A 93 7.02 -13.65 13.78
C GLY A 93 7.54 -12.22 13.97
N THR A 94 8.85 -12.06 14.09
CA THR A 94 9.52 -10.79 14.36
C THR A 94 10.81 -10.74 13.55
N ILE A 95 11.06 -9.59 12.90
CA ILE A 95 12.32 -9.40 12.18
C ILE A 95 13.51 -9.54 13.13
N ASN A 96 14.47 -10.38 12.78
CA ASN A 96 15.60 -10.74 13.64
C ASN A 96 16.82 -9.81 13.44
N ASP A 97 17.85 -9.98 14.26
CA ASP A 97 19.09 -9.23 14.25
C ASP A 97 20.15 -9.76 13.24
N ARG A 98 19.83 -10.83 12.50
CA ARG A 98 20.74 -11.43 11.50
C ARG A 98 20.54 -10.86 10.10
N CYS A 99 19.68 -9.88 9.95
CA CYS A 99 19.46 -9.14 8.71
C CYS A 99 19.61 -7.64 8.96
N VAL A 100 20.05 -6.93 7.94
CA VAL A 100 20.07 -5.47 7.93
C VAL A 100 18.97 -4.96 7.00
N THR A 101 18.38 -3.81 7.33
CA THR A 101 17.37 -3.16 6.48
C THR A 101 18.04 -2.16 5.54
N ILE A 102 17.35 -1.84 4.45
CA ILE A 102 17.77 -0.76 3.55
C ILE A 102 17.90 0.59 4.29
N ALA A 103 17.10 0.82 5.33
CA ALA A 103 17.19 2.04 6.15
C ALA A 103 18.49 2.07 6.97
N GLU A 104 18.89 0.95 7.58
CA GLU A 104 20.18 0.83 8.27
C GLU A 104 21.34 1.09 7.30
N VAL A 105 21.34 0.44 6.12
CA VAL A 105 22.38 0.62 5.10
C VAL A 105 22.46 2.06 4.62
N LEU A 106 21.33 2.68 4.27
CA LEU A 106 21.31 4.05 3.76
C LEU A 106 21.69 5.06 4.86
N GLY A 107 21.26 4.84 6.11
CA GLY A 107 21.66 5.64 7.26
C GLY A 107 23.18 5.65 7.46
N ASP A 108 23.82 4.48 7.44
CA ASP A 108 25.28 4.34 7.52
C ASP A 108 26.02 5.04 6.36
N HIS A 109 25.32 5.23 5.23
CA HIS A 109 25.85 5.97 4.06
C HIS A 109 25.41 7.45 4.05
N GLY A 110 24.91 7.96 5.17
CA GLY A 110 24.66 9.39 5.39
C GLY A 110 23.34 9.88 4.80
N TYR A 111 22.35 9.02 4.59
CA TYR A 111 20.97 9.42 4.31
C TYR A 111 20.23 9.76 5.61
N ALA A 112 19.36 10.75 5.56
CA ALA A 112 18.30 10.87 6.56
C ALA A 112 17.24 9.81 6.26
N THR A 113 16.74 9.10 7.28
CA THR A 113 15.83 7.97 7.08
C THR A 113 14.51 8.21 7.80
N ALA A 114 13.40 8.09 7.09
CA ALA A 114 12.08 8.28 7.65
C ALA A 114 11.10 7.21 7.17
N MET A 115 10.18 6.83 8.05
CA MET A 115 9.06 5.95 7.69
C MET A 115 7.74 6.62 8.08
N ARG A 116 6.77 6.55 7.16
CA ARG A 116 5.40 7.02 7.38
C ARG A 116 4.43 5.94 6.91
N GLY A 117 3.81 5.19 7.85
CA GLY A 117 2.86 4.14 7.47
C GLY A 117 2.93 2.86 8.29
N LYS A 118 2.56 1.75 7.67
CA LYS A 118 2.43 0.41 8.28
C LYS A 118 3.78 -0.30 8.37
N TRP A 119 4.13 -0.76 9.59
CA TRP A 119 5.36 -1.55 9.83
C TRP A 119 5.16 -3.05 9.58
N HIS A 120 4.39 -3.70 10.43
CA HIS A 120 4.00 -5.11 10.36
C HIS A 120 5.18 -6.12 10.28
N LEU A 121 6.27 -5.87 11.01
CA LEU A 121 7.42 -6.79 11.10
C LEU A 121 7.73 -7.26 12.53
N THR A 122 6.76 -7.13 13.43
CA THR A 122 6.80 -7.65 14.81
C THR A 122 5.42 -7.89 15.36
N GLY A 123 5.26 -8.91 16.20
CA GLY A 123 4.06 -9.13 16.99
C GLY A 123 3.97 -8.25 18.25
N ARG A 124 5.08 -7.59 18.64
CA ARG A 124 5.11 -6.63 19.78
C ARG A 124 4.68 -5.25 19.30
N VAL A 125 3.38 -4.99 19.25
CA VAL A 125 2.84 -3.78 18.62
C VAL A 125 2.50 -2.65 19.61
N HIS A 126 2.50 -2.93 20.92
CA HIS A 126 2.15 -1.98 21.97
C HIS A 126 3.36 -1.53 22.82
N GLU A 127 4.47 -2.24 22.70
CA GLU A 127 5.68 -1.96 23.48
C GLU A 127 6.89 -1.95 22.54
N PRO A 128 7.75 -0.92 22.62
CA PRO A 128 8.97 -0.85 21.81
C PRO A 128 9.85 -2.09 21.98
N SER A 129 10.41 -2.55 20.86
CA SER A 129 11.34 -3.67 20.83
C SER A 129 12.42 -3.41 19.78
N ASP A 130 13.49 -4.22 19.78
CA ASP A 130 14.59 -4.10 18.81
C ASP A 130 14.13 -4.31 17.34
N ALA A 131 12.91 -4.78 17.15
CA ALA A 131 12.28 -4.94 15.84
C ALA A 131 11.40 -3.75 15.43
N TRP A 132 11.33 -2.67 16.20
CA TRP A 132 10.55 -1.48 15.84
C TRP A 132 11.27 -0.63 14.80
N PRO A 133 10.55 0.20 14.01
CA PRO A 133 11.15 0.98 12.92
C PRO A 133 12.36 1.82 13.36
N THR A 134 12.26 2.49 14.51
CA THR A 134 13.33 3.33 15.07
C THR A 134 14.58 2.56 15.49
N ARG A 135 14.44 1.26 15.75
CA ARG A 135 15.54 0.35 16.07
C ARG A 135 16.08 -0.39 14.83
N ARG A 136 15.43 -0.18 13.68
CA ARG A 136 15.75 -0.82 12.41
C ARG A 136 16.06 0.22 11.33
N GLY A 137 16.79 1.29 11.73
CA GLY A 137 17.42 2.24 10.84
C GLY A 137 16.59 3.46 10.45
N PHE A 138 15.36 3.62 10.92
CA PHE A 138 14.57 4.82 10.66
C PHE A 138 14.76 5.87 11.77
N GLU A 139 15.37 7.01 11.44
CA GLU A 139 15.55 8.15 12.38
C GLU A 139 14.22 8.73 12.85
N SER A 140 13.16 8.63 12.04
CA SER A 140 11.82 9.07 12.41
C SER A 140 10.73 8.14 11.88
N PHE A 141 9.72 7.90 12.73
CA PHE A 141 8.58 7.05 12.44
C PHE A 141 7.26 7.72 12.80
N TYR A 142 6.24 7.59 11.93
CA TYR A 142 4.85 7.86 12.23
C TYR A 142 3.97 6.88 11.45
N GLY A 143 3.10 6.14 12.14
CA GLY A 143 2.23 5.17 11.49
C GLY A 143 1.75 4.09 12.47
N ILE A 144 1.33 2.95 11.92
CA ILE A 144 0.87 1.82 12.71
C ILE A 144 1.93 0.72 12.76
N VAL A 145 2.11 0.12 13.94
CA VAL A 145 3.02 -1.02 14.12
C VAL A 145 2.34 -2.33 13.71
N ALA A 146 1.02 -2.44 13.94
CA ALA A 146 0.21 -3.60 13.59
C ALA A 146 0.02 -3.77 12.07
N GLY A 147 -0.53 -4.94 11.68
CA GLY A 147 -0.73 -5.32 10.27
C GLY A 147 -1.93 -4.69 9.59
N ALA A 148 -2.87 -4.13 10.34
CA ALA A 148 -4.05 -3.44 9.82
C ALA A 148 -4.57 -2.48 10.87
N GLY A 149 -5.49 -1.61 10.50
CA GLY A 149 -6.10 -0.68 11.45
C GLY A 149 -7.27 0.09 10.87
N SER A 150 -8.13 0.58 11.74
CA SER A 150 -9.14 1.56 11.36
C SER A 150 -8.46 2.80 10.77
N TYR A 151 -8.98 3.30 9.66
CA TYR A 151 -8.46 4.53 9.04
C TYR A 151 -8.84 5.79 9.82
N TYR A 152 -9.85 5.70 10.68
CA TYR A 152 -10.32 6.79 11.54
C TYR A 152 -9.74 6.71 12.94
N GLN A 153 -9.52 5.49 13.47
CA GLN A 153 -9.11 5.26 14.85
C GLN A 153 -8.15 4.07 14.97
N PRO A 154 -6.95 4.19 14.38
CA PRO A 154 -5.96 3.10 14.42
C PRO A 154 -5.48 2.89 15.87
N VAL A 155 -5.51 1.63 16.33
CA VAL A 155 -5.17 1.26 17.72
C VAL A 155 -3.67 1.40 18.01
N THR A 156 -2.83 1.09 17.03
CA THR A 156 -1.37 1.07 17.19
C THR A 156 -0.69 2.25 16.52
N LEU A 157 -1.41 3.39 16.42
CA LEU A 157 -0.81 4.62 15.90
C LEU A 157 0.31 5.07 16.83
N THR A 158 1.47 5.36 16.27
CA THR A 158 2.70 5.61 17.00
C THR A 158 3.51 6.72 16.35
N ARG A 159 4.15 7.57 17.15
CA ARG A 159 5.14 8.57 16.71
C ARG A 159 6.47 8.28 17.40
N GLY A 160 7.48 7.92 16.65
CA GLY A 160 8.73 7.40 17.22
C GLY A 160 8.47 6.08 17.94
N GLU A 161 8.58 6.06 19.24
CA GLU A 161 8.28 4.91 20.11
C GLU A 161 7.08 5.15 21.03
N GLU A 162 6.44 6.31 20.93
CA GLU A 162 5.33 6.70 21.80
C GLU A 162 3.97 6.49 21.10
N PRO A 163 2.97 5.97 21.81
CA PRO A 163 1.61 5.92 21.30
C PRO A 163 1.13 7.30 20.87
N ALA A 164 0.42 7.37 19.75
CA ALA A 164 -0.20 8.58 19.25
C ALA A 164 -1.71 8.40 19.11
N GLU A 165 -2.45 9.48 19.31
CA GLU A 165 -3.89 9.50 19.08
C GLU A 165 -4.19 10.33 17.82
N PRO A 166 -5.32 10.06 17.13
CA PRO A 166 -5.84 10.95 16.12
C PRO A 166 -5.99 12.36 16.65
N PRO A 167 -5.42 13.39 15.98
CA PRO A 167 -5.36 14.74 16.55
C PRO A 167 -6.70 15.50 16.51
N ASP A 168 -7.62 15.08 15.66
CA ASP A 168 -8.91 15.75 15.38
C ASP A 168 -9.98 14.74 14.93
N ASP A 169 -11.22 15.22 14.80
CA ASP A 169 -12.37 14.42 14.36
C ASP A 169 -12.37 14.15 12.84
N ASP A 170 -11.63 14.95 12.06
CA ASP A 170 -11.49 14.81 10.61
C ASP A 170 -10.33 13.89 10.23
N PHE A 171 -9.71 13.24 11.23
CA PHE A 171 -8.59 12.36 11.00
C PHE A 171 -8.93 11.21 10.05
N TYR A 172 -8.10 11.07 9.01
CA TYR A 172 -8.10 9.92 8.12
C TYR A 172 -6.65 9.48 7.84
N LEU A 173 -6.31 8.26 8.24
CA LEU A 173 -4.93 7.77 8.29
C LEU A 173 -4.17 7.95 6.97
N THR A 174 -4.81 7.62 5.84
CA THR A 174 -4.15 7.70 4.52
C THR A 174 -3.71 9.12 4.18
N SER A 175 -4.61 10.10 4.31
CA SER A 175 -4.29 11.52 4.07
C SER A 175 -3.21 12.01 5.05
N ARG A 176 -3.35 11.63 6.33
CA ARG A 176 -2.38 11.99 7.36
C ARG A 176 -0.99 11.46 7.08
N LEU A 177 -0.85 10.26 6.54
CA LEU A 177 0.45 9.70 6.15
C LEU A 177 1.10 10.52 5.02
N GLY A 178 0.33 10.99 4.04
CA GLY A 178 0.79 11.92 3.00
C GLY A 178 1.29 13.24 3.58
N ASP A 179 0.51 13.85 4.48
CA ASP A 179 0.87 15.11 5.15
C ASP A 179 2.15 14.99 5.99
N GLU A 180 2.28 13.89 6.76
CA GLU A 180 3.46 13.60 7.57
C GLU A 180 4.70 13.33 6.70
N ALA A 181 4.53 12.71 5.53
CA ALA A 181 5.60 12.49 4.57
C ALA A 181 6.05 13.81 3.91
N ALA A 182 5.12 14.63 3.48
CA ALA A 182 5.39 15.97 2.95
C ALA A 182 6.03 16.88 4.02
N GLY A 183 5.53 16.81 5.26
CA GLY A 183 6.13 17.50 6.40
C GLY A 183 7.60 17.12 6.61
N PHE A 184 7.91 15.83 6.58
CA PHE A 184 9.29 15.36 6.67
C PHE A 184 10.18 15.94 5.56
N ILE A 185 9.72 15.93 4.30
CA ILE A 185 10.48 16.47 3.16
C ILE A 185 10.77 17.94 3.36
N ARG A 186 9.76 18.72 3.76
CA ARG A 186 9.87 20.17 4.02
C ARG A 186 10.86 20.47 5.14
N ASP A 187 10.72 19.81 6.28
CA ASP A 187 11.54 20.06 7.46
C ASP A 187 12.99 19.63 7.21
N HIS A 188 13.19 18.53 6.48
CA HIS A 188 14.51 18.09 6.05
C HIS A 188 15.17 19.07 5.08
N ASP A 189 14.43 19.63 4.11
CA ASP A 189 14.94 20.62 3.17
C ASP A 189 15.40 21.91 3.88
N LEU A 190 14.70 22.32 4.92
CA LEU A 190 15.06 23.47 5.74
C LEU A 190 16.28 23.20 6.64
N ALA A 191 16.43 21.97 7.15
CA ALA A 191 17.48 21.62 8.10
C ALA A 191 18.82 21.31 7.41
N ASP A 192 18.78 20.52 6.33
CA ASP A 192 19.98 20.07 5.61
C ASP A 192 19.66 19.82 4.12
N PRO A 193 19.66 20.88 3.29
CA PRO A 193 19.28 20.78 1.88
C PRO A 193 20.25 19.96 1.03
N ASP A 194 21.45 19.66 1.50
CA ASP A 194 22.45 18.88 0.77
C ASP A 194 22.47 17.39 1.12
N LYS A 195 21.89 17.02 2.27
CA LYS A 195 21.79 15.61 2.71
C LYS A 195 20.69 14.90 1.90
N PRO A 196 20.98 13.73 1.30
CA PRO A 196 19.93 12.92 0.68
C PRO A 196 19.07 12.24 1.76
N PHE A 197 17.83 11.85 1.41
CA PHE A 197 16.98 11.11 2.32
C PHE A 197 16.43 9.83 1.68
N PHE A 198 16.07 8.89 2.53
CA PHE A 198 15.25 7.72 2.26
C PHE A 198 13.94 7.85 3.02
N LEU A 199 12.84 7.91 2.29
CA LEU A 199 11.48 7.91 2.82
C LEU A 199 10.79 6.60 2.42
N TYR A 200 10.45 5.76 3.38
CA TYR A 200 9.58 4.61 3.20
C TYR A 200 8.15 5.00 3.58
N LEU A 201 7.24 4.91 2.59
CA LEU A 201 5.84 5.33 2.71
C LEU A 201 4.91 4.13 2.43
N PRO A 202 4.83 3.16 3.35
CA PRO A 202 3.93 2.02 3.24
C PRO A 202 2.54 2.38 3.77
N PHE A 203 1.62 2.64 2.85
CA PHE A 203 0.22 2.87 3.22
C PHE A 203 -0.42 1.61 3.82
N THR A 204 -1.51 1.83 4.56
CA THR A 204 -2.43 0.77 4.97
C THR A 204 -3.48 0.54 3.89
N ALA A 205 -3.69 1.54 3.03
CA ALA A 205 -4.65 1.49 1.93
C ALA A 205 -4.13 0.57 0.80
N PRO A 206 -5.06 -0.14 0.13
CA PRO A 206 -6.49 -0.25 0.38
C PRO A 206 -6.94 -1.46 1.22
N HIS A 207 -6.07 -2.00 2.10
CA HIS A 207 -6.39 -3.12 3.00
C HIS A 207 -7.69 -2.87 3.80
N TRP A 208 -8.48 -3.91 4.08
CA TRP A 208 -9.62 -3.79 4.97
C TRP A 208 -9.21 -3.26 6.38
N PRO A 209 -10.14 -2.59 7.12
CA PRO A 209 -11.56 -2.40 6.85
C PRO A 209 -11.84 -1.40 5.71
N LEU A 210 -12.95 -1.61 4.98
CA LEU A 210 -13.42 -0.68 3.97
C LEU A 210 -13.88 0.62 4.62
N HIS A 211 -12.99 1.57 4.70
CA HIS A 211 -13.19 2.88 5.30
C HIS A 211 -12.83 3.98 4.30
N ALA A 212 -13.76 4.85 3.98
CA ALA A 212 -13.50 6.08 3.25
C ALA A 212 -14.58 7.12 3.56
N PRO A 213 -14.28 8.43 3.47
CA PRO A 213 -15.26 9.49 3.59
C PRO A 213 -16.40 9.31 2.58
N GLU A 214 -17.65 9.49 3.04
CA GLU A 214 -18.83 9.26 2.21
C GLU A 214 -18.81 10.09 0.92
N GLU A 215 -18.26 11.29 0.95
CA GLU A 215 -18.16 12.16 -0.22
C GLU A 215 -17.28 11.56 -1.31
N MET A 216 -16.19 10.87 -0.93
CA MET A 216 -15.34 10.18 -1.89
C MET A 216 -16.02 8.94 -2.46
N ILE A 217 -16.69 8.16 -1.62
CA ILE A 217 -17.39 6.96 -2.07
C ILE A 217 -18.49 7.31 -3.08
N LYS A 218 -19.23 8.41 -2.83
CA LYS A 218 -20.28 8.88 -3.76
C LYS A 218 -19.76 9.18 -5.17
N THR A 219 -18.49 9.53 -5.32
CA THR A 219 -17.90 9.82 -6.65
C THR A 219 -17.77 8.57 -7.52
N TYR A 220 -17.85 7.38 -6.90
CA TYR A 220 -17.83 6.08 -7.59
C TYR A 220 -19.21 5.45 -7.78
N ARG A 221 -20.29 6.14 -7.38
CA ARG A 221 -21.63 5.59 -7.54
C ARG A 221 -21.92 5.25 -9.00
N GLY A 222 -22.31 3.99 -9.24
CA GLY A 222 -22.64 3.47 -10.57
C GLY A 222 -21.45 2.98 -11.39
N VAL A 223 -20.22 3.21 -10.95
CA VAL A 223 -19.01 2.78 -11.69
C VAL A 223 -18.89 1.25 -11.72
N PHE A 224 -19.41 0.57 -10.70
CA PHE A 224 -19.30 -0.88 -10.53
C PHE A 224 -20.61 -1.63 -10.72
N ASP A 225 -21.65 -0.98 -11.27
CA ASP A 225 -22.99 -1.56 -11.46
C ASP A 225 -23.00 -2.67 -12.52
N ASP A 226 -22.07 -2.65 -13.48
CA ASP A 226 -21.90 -3.71 -14.48
C ASP A 226 -21.33 -5.01 -13.88
N GLY A 227 -20.77 -4.93 -12.67
CA GLY A 227 -20.28 -6.06 -11.89
C GLY A 227 -18.93 -6.61 -12.34
N TRP A 228 -18.46 -7.59 -11.58
CA TRP A 228 -17.09 -8.11 -11.73
C TRP A 228 -16.85 -8.88 -13.03
N ASP A 229 -17.83 -9.54 -13.61
CA ASP A 229 -17.63 -10.31 -14.85
C ASP A 229 -17.29 -9.39 -16.01
N GLU A 230 -18.14 -8.38 -16.28
CA GLU A 230 -17.95 -7.41 -17.34
C GLU A 230 -16.70 -6.54 -17.12
N LEU A 231 -16.49 -6.12 -15.87
CA LEU A 231 -15.32 -5.28 -15.53
C LEU A 231 -14.01 -6.05 -15.69
N ARG A 232 -13.96 -7.36 -15.43
CA ARG A 232 -12.76 -8.20 -15.66
C ARG A 232 -12.41 -8.25 -17.15
N GLU A 233 -13.39 -8.41 -18.02
CA GLU A 233 -13.19 -8.39 -19.46
C GLU A 233 -12.67 -7.03 -19.95
N ARG A 234 -13.24 -5.94 -19.44
CA ARG A 234 -12.78 -4.57 -19.76
C ARG A 234 -11.36 -4.30 -19.28
N ARG A 235 -11.03 -4.70 -18.05
CA ARG A 235 -9.66 -4.53 -17.52
C ARG A 235 -8.66 -5.36 -18.31
N HIS A 236 -8.99 -6.60 -18.66
CA HIS A 236 -8.14 -7.44 -19.49
C HIS A 236 -7.86 -6.80 -20.85
N GLN A 237 -8.88 -6.29 -21.53
CA GLN A 237 -8.69 -5.59 -22.80
C GLN A 237 -7.81 -4.34 -22.65
N ARG A 238 -8.03 -3.55 -21.57
CA ARG A 238 -7.20 -2.36 -21.31
C ARG A 238 -5.74 -2.71 -21.01
N LEU A 239 -5.47 -3.83 -20.35
CA LEU A 239 -4.10 -4.30 -20.12
C LEU A 239 -3.39 -4.62 -21.44
N ILE A 240 -4.11 -5.19 -22.40
CA ILE A 240 -3.61 -5.44 -23.77
C ILE A 240 -3.37 -4.10 -24.49
N ASP A 241 -4.33 -3.18 -24.46
CA ASP A 241 -4.25 -1.87 -25.10
C ASP A 241 -3.10 -1.01 -24.53
N LEU A 242 -2.77 -1.19 -23.24
CA LEU A 242 -1.66 -0.55 -22.54
C LEU A 242 -0.32 -1.27 -22.72
N GLU A 243 -0.30 -2.36 -23.50
CA GLU A 243 0.88 -3.20 -23.78
C GLU A 243 1.51 -3.82 -22.52
N LEU A 244 0.77 -3.90 -21.38
CA LEU A 244 1.23 -4.56 -20.16
C LEU A 244 1.21 -6.08 -20.27
N ILE A 245 0.26 -6.59 -21.02
CA ILE A 245 0.16 -8.00 -21.41
C ILE A 245 -0.09 -8.09 -22.92
N ASN A 246 0.06 -9.26 -23.50
CA ASN A 246 -0.29 -9.50 -24.89
C ASN A 246 -1.49 -10.46 -24.99
N ASP A 247 -2.00 -10.65 -26.19
CA ASP A 247 -3.15 -11.49 -26.51
C ASP A 247 -2.97 -12.99 -26.21
N LYS A 248 -1.74 -13.41 -25.89
CA LYS A 248 -1.43 -14.78 -25.45
C LYS A 248 -1.66 -15.01 -23.95
N TRP A 249 -1.86 -13.94 -23.19
CA TRP A 249 -2.18 -14.03 -21.77
C TRP A 249 -3.71 -14.03 -21.59
N PRO A 250 -4.33 -15.22 -21.46
CA PRO A 250 -5.77 -15.30 -21.40
C PRO A 250 -6.28 -14.70 -20.07
N LEU A 251 -7.47 -14.14 -20.12
CA LEU A 251 -8.20 -13.87 -18.89
C LEU A 251 -8.48 -15.20 -18.18
N SER A 252 -8.13 -15.29 -16.90
CA SER A 252 -8.46 -16.47 -16.10
C SER A 252 -9.99 -16.64 -15.99
N GLU A 253 -10.46 -17.88 -15.86
CA GLU A 253 -11.86 -18.14 -15.54
C GLU A 253 -12.27 -17.43 -14.25
N ARG A 254 -13.57 -17.06 -14.13
CA ARG A 254 -14.10 -16.61 -12.85
C ARG A 254 -13.89 -17.71 -11.81
N ASP A 255 -13.50 -17.33 -10.60
CA ASP A 255 -13.35 -18.26 -9.50
C ASP A 255 -14.65 -19.06 -9.29
N SER A 256 -14.56 -20.37 -9.14
CA SER A 256 -15.71 -21.26 -9.02
C SER A 256 -16.59 -21.01 -7.78
N GLU A 257 -16.04 -20.34 -6.76
CA GLU A 257 -16.79 -19.91 -5.57
C GLU A 257 -17.43 -18.53 -5.72
N VAL A 258 -17.18 -17.83 -6.84
CA VAL A 258 -17.77 -16.54 -7.16
C VAL A 258 -18.98 -16.75 -8.07
N VAL A 259 -20.15 -16.37 -7.59
CA VAL A 259 -21.39 -16.40 -8.39
C VAL A 259 -21.34 -15.41 -9.54
N ALA A 260 -22.05 -15.69 -10.64
CA ALA A 260 -22.18 -14.74 -11.73
C ALA A 260 -22.87 -13.46 -11.26
N TRP A 261 -22.44 -12.30 -11.78
CA TRP A 261 -23.06 -11.02 -11.37
C TRP A 261 -24.57 -11.01 -11.54
N ASP A 262 -25.07 -11.66 -12.60
CA ASP A 262 -26.51 -11.73 -12.88
C ASP A 262 -27.31 -12.53 -11.83
N GLU A 263 -26.66 -13.36 -11.05
CA GLU A 263 -27.25 -14.17 -10.00
C GLU A 263 -27.15 -13.52 -8.60
N VAL A 264 -26.47 -12.37 -8.49
CA VAL A 264 -26.28 -11.68 -7.21
C VAL A 264 -27.56 -10.98 -6.78
N ALA A 265 -27.99 -11.24 -5.55
CA ALA A 265 -29.25 -10.69 -5.00
C ALA A 265 -29.09 -9.25 -4.48
N ASP A 266 -27.94 -8.89 -3.93
CA ASP A 266 -27.68 -7.62 -3.23
C ASP A 266 -26.62 -6.77 -3.96
N ARG A 267 -26.80 -6.59 -5.28
CA ARG A 267 -25.86 -5.89 -6.18
C ARG A 267 -25.47 -4.51 -5.68
N ASP A 268 -26.42 -3.73 -5.17
CA ASP A 268 -26.15 -2.37 -4.63
C ASP A 268 -25.16 -2.42 -3.46
N TRP A 269 -25.24 -3.45 -2.62
CA TRP A 269 -24.32 -3.63 -1.51
C TRP A 269 -22.95 -4.11 -2.00
N GLN A 270 -22.92 -5.01 -2.97
CA GLN A 270 -21.66 -5.46 -3.58
C GLN A 270 -20.99 -4.29 -4.28
N ALA A 271 -21.70 -3.50 -5.08
CA ALA A 271 -21.14 -2.30 -5.72
C ALA A 271 -20.58 -1.33 -4.66
N ARG A 272 -21.31 -1.11 -3.55
CA ARG A 272 -20.86 -0.25 -2.44
C ARG A 272 -19.53 -0.70 -1.82
N ARG A 273 -19.27 -2.00 -1.72
CA ARG A 273 -17.99 -2.53 -1.23
C ARG A 273 -16.84 -2.05 -2.14
N MET A 274 -17.01 -2.20 -3.45
CA MET A 274 -15.99 -1.81 -4.43
C MET A 274 -15.87 -0.28 -4.58
N GLU A 275 -17.00 0.47 -4.50
CA GLU A 275 -17.00 1.93 -4.43
C GLU A 275 -16.13 2.44 -3.26
N THR A 276 -16.25 1.78 -2.09
CA THR A 276 -15.46 2.14 -0.91
C THR A 276 -13.98 1.82 -1.09
N TYR A 277 -13.68 0.66 -1.64
CA TYR A 277 -12.31 0.27 -1.98
C TYR A 277 -11.67 1.23 -2.99
N ALA A 278 -12.39 1.57 -4.05
CA ALA A 278 -11.92 2.52 -5.05
C ALA A 278 -11.64 3.90 -4.44
N ALA A 279 -12.49 4.35 -3.52
CA ALA A 279 -12.26 5.60 -2.78
C ALA A 279 -11.00 5.53 -1.91
N GLN A 280 -10.69 4.37 -1.28
CA GLN A 280 -9.43 4.20 -0.54
C GLN A 280 -8.21 4.29 -1.46
N VAL A 281 -8.26 3.69 -2.66
CA VAL A 281 -7.17 3.76 -3.65
C VAL A 281 -6.98 5.20 -4.14
N GLU A 282 -8.05 5.91 -4.49
CA GLU A 282 -7.96 7.31 -4.93
C GLU A 282 -7.44 8.24 -3.83
N LEU A 283 -7.84 8.03 -2.58
CA LEU A 283 -7.32 8.79 -1.44
C LEU A 283 -5.83 8.52 -1.19
N MET A 284 -5.36 7.30 -1.45
CA MET A 284 -3.94 6.97 -1.42
C MET A 284 -3.19 7.69 -2.54
N ASP A 285 -3.71 7.69 -3.76
CA ASP A 285 -3.12 8.44 -4.88
C ASP A 285 -3.07 9.95 -4.60
N ALA A 286 -4.12 10.53 -4.01
CA ALA A 286 -4.13 11.94 -3.60
C ALA A 286 -3.08 12.24 -2.51
N ALA A 287 -2.89 11.33 -1.54
CA ALA A 287 -1.85 11.46 -0.51
C ALA A 287 -0.45 11.37 -1.13
N ILE A 288 -0.25 10.53 -2.14
CA ILE A 288 0.99 10.49 -2.93
C ILE A 288 1.16 11.82 -3.67
N GLY A 289 0.10 12.38 -4.25
CA GLY A 289 0.12 13.70 -4.88
C GLY A 289 0.67 14.78 -3.97
N THR A 290 0.25 14.81 -2.70
CA THR A 290 0.77 15.75 -1.68
C THR A 290 2.30 15.62 -1.51
N VAL A 291 2.83 14.41 -1.51
CA VAL A 291 4.28 14.16 -1.43
C VAL A 291 5.01 14.62 -2.68
N LEU A 292 4.46 14.33 -3.86
CA LEU A 292 5.05 14.76 -5.14
C LEU A 292 5.09 16.29 -5.27
N ASP A 293 4.05 16.96 -4.81
CA ASP A 293 3.97 18.43 -4.83
C ASP A 293 5.01 19.03 -3.87
N GLU A 294 5.24 18.43 -2.71
CA GLU A 294 6.29 18.89 -1.80
C GLU A 294 7.70 18.67 -2.37
N LEU A 295 7.94 17.54 -3.06
CA LEU A 295 9.20 17.30 -3.79
C LEU A 295 9.42 18.36 -4.89
N ARG A 296 8.37 18.75 -5.63
CA ARG A 296 8.44 19.80 -6.64
C ARG A 296 8.71 21.17 -6.00
N ARG A 297 7.99 21.48 -4.92
CA ARG A 297 8.13 22.76 -4.19
C ARG A 297 9.53 22.97 -3.64
N THR A 298 10.17 21.88 -3.16
CA THR A 298 11.55 21.91 -2.64
C THR A 298 12.62 21.75 -3.73
N GLY A 299 12.22 21.60 -5.00
CA GLY A 299 13.13 21.38 -6.12
C GLY A 299 13.89 20.05 -6.08
N ARG A 300 13.36 19.07 -5.34
CA ARG A 300 13.98 17.75 -5.15
C ARG A 300 13.44 16.67 -6.10
N PHE A 301 12.30 16.94 -6.76
CA PHE A 301 11.58 15.97 -7.60
C PHE A 301 12.49 15.31 -8.65
N ASP A 302 13.25 16.09 -9.40
CA ASP A 302 14.07 15.59 -10.51
C ASP A 302 15.18 14.62 -10.04
N ASN A 303 15.74 14.84 -8.83
CA ASN A 303 16.76 13.96 -8.25
C ASN A 303 16.22 13.08 -7.12
N THR A 304 15.02 12.59 -7.28
CA THR A 304 14.41 11.59 -6.39
C THR A 304 14.04 10.36 -7.19
N LEU A 305 14.57 9.20 -6.79
CA LEU A 305 14.08 7.91 -7.25
C LEU A 305 12.80 7.59 -6.49
N ILE A 306 11.67 7.60 -7.20
CA ILE A 306 10.36 7.27 -6.66
C ILE A 306 9.99 5.88 -7.17
N MET A 307 9.66 4.97 -6.25
CA MET A 307 9.20 3.62 -6.56
C MET A 307 7.86 3.38 -5.88
N PHE A 308 6.93 2.78 -6.61
CA PHE A 308 5.62 2.36 -6.12
C PHE A 308 5.40 0.88 -6.41
N LEU A 309 4.86 0.15 -5.43
CA LEU A 309 4.46 -1.27 -5.55
C LEU A 309 3.32 -1.60 -4.59
N SER A 310 2.68 -2.75 -4.78
CA SER A 310 1.83 -3.39 -3.75
C SER A 310 2.61 -4.53 -3.08
N ASP A 311 2.32 -4.81 -1.81
CA ASP A 311 3.04 -5.86 -1.06
C ASP A 311 2.59 -7.29 -1.44
N ASN A 312 1.39 -7.48 -1.93
CA ASN A 312 0.84 -8.70 -2.50
C ASN A 312 -0.38 -8.37 -3.37
N GLY A 313 -0.93 -9.35 -4.02
CA GLY A 313 -2.18 -9.20 -4.76
C GLY A 313 -3.38 -8.91 -3.87
N GLY A 314 -4.51 -8.57 -4.48
CA GLY A 314 -5.77 -8.26 -3.82
C GLY A 314 -6.24 -9.38 -2.89
N CYS A 315 -6.93 -9.01 -1.82
CA CYS A 315 -7.28 -9.87 -0.70
C CYS A 315 -8.70 -10.41 -0.79
N ALA A 316 -8.85 -11.73 -0.86
CA ALA A 316 -10.14 -12.40 -0.94
C ALA A 316 -10.78 -12.71 0.43
N GLU A 317 -10.22 -12.18 1.53
CA GLU A 317 -10.72 -12.48 2.87
C GLU A 317 -12.15 -11.99 3.07
N GLU A 318 -13.02 -12.89 3.56
CA GLU A 318 -14.38 -12.57 3.96
C GLU A 318 -14.43 -12.42 5.48
N ILE A 319 -14.89 -11.27 5.96
CA ILE A 319 -14.98 -11.00 7.40
C ILE A 319 -16.34 -11.48 7.92
N PRO A 320 -16.38 -12.45 8.85
CA PRO A 320 -17.65 -12.94 9.39
C PRO A 320 -18.38 -11.85 10.19
N PRO A 321 -19.73 -11.79 10.12
CA PRO A 321 -20.54 -10.85 10.87
C PRO A 321 -20.39 -10.95 12.39
N GLY A 322 -20.55 -9.84 13.10
CA GLY A 322 -20.48 -9.76 14.56
C GLY A 322 -20.14 -8.36 15.06
N TRP A 323 -19.66 -8.28 16.29
CA TRP A 323 -19.18 -7.05 16.91
C TRP A 323 -17.69 -7.13 17.19
N VAL A 324 -17.00 -5.99 17.18
CA VAL A 324 -15.55 -5.97 17.42
C VAL A 324 -15.22 -6.36 18.85
N ASP A 325 -16.04 -5.99 19.82
CA ASP A 325 -15.88 -6.33 21.24
C ASP A 325 -16.11 -7.82 21.56
N GLU A 326 -16.59 -8.61 20.60
CA GLU A 326 -16.71 -10.06 20.70
C GLU A 326 -15.42 -10.80 20.27
N LEU A 327 -14.46 -10.06 19.69
CA LEU A 327 -13.16 -10.62 19.32
C LEU A 327 -12.27 -10.81 20.57
N PRO A 328 -11.25 -11.70 20.52
CA PRO A 328 -10.25 -11.79 21.58
C PRO A 328 -9.64 -10.42 21.89
N ASN A 329 -9.51 -10.10 23.15
CA ASN A 329 -9.00 -8.83 23.65
C ASN A 329 -7.46 -8.85 23.81
N PRO A 330 -6.73 -7.78 23.44
CA PRO A 330 -7.22 -6.58 22.78
C PRO A 330 -7.39 -6.78 21.26
N PRO A 331 -8.39 -6.14 20.65
CA PRO A 331 -8.46 -6.08 19.20
C PRO A 331 -7.28 -5.25 18.69
N LEU A 332 -6.45 -5.85 17.86
CA LEU A 332 -5.22 -5.21 17.35
C LEU A 332 -5.50 -4.12 16.30
N HIS A 333 -6.67 -4.15 15.64
CA HIS A 333 -6.89 -3.41 14.41
C HIS A 333 -7.91 -2.27 14.52
N THR A 334 -8.85 -2.33 15.46
CA THR A 334 -9.82 -1.25 15.68
C THR A 334 -10.35 -1.27 17.11
N ARG A 335 -10.82 -0.14 17.59
CA ARG A 335 -11.49 -0.04 18.89
C ARG A 335 -12.90 -0.61 18.78
N PRO A 336 -13.48 -1.16 19.88
CA PRO A 336 -14.84 -1.69 19.87
C PRO A 336 -15.92 -0.60 19.72
N ARG A 337 -15.55 0.66 19.94
CA ARG A 337 -16.41 1.83 19.77
C ARG A 337 -15.68 2.95 19.05
N THR A 338 -16.46 3.75 18.32
CA THR A 338 -16.00 4.99 17.70
C THR A 338 -15.72 6.07 18.75
N SER A 339 -15.08 7.19 18.36
CA SER A 339 -14.91 8.38 19.21
C SER A 339 -16.25 8.94 19.73
N THR A 340 -17.33 8.75 18.96
CA THR A 340 -18.70 9.15 19.34
C THR A 340 -19.43 8.12 20.20
N GLY A 341 -18.79 6.98 20.53
CA GLY A 341 -19.33 5.92 21.38
C GLY A 341 -20.17 4.85 20.67
N GLU A 342 -20.33 4.93 19.35
CA GLU A 342 -21.06 3.93 18.56
C GLU A 342 -20.29 2.60 18.55
N ARG A 343 -20.98 1.45 18.70
CA ARG A 343 -20.34 0.13 18.59
C ARG A 343 -19.89 -0.14 17.16
N VAL A 344 -18.69 -0.69 17.01
CA VAL A 344 -18.18 -1.08 15.69
C VAL A 344 -18.68 -2.46 15.33
N ARG A 345 -19.44 -2.52 14.22
CA ARG A 345 -19.96 -3.74 13.64
C ARG A 345 -18.99 -4.27 12.58
N ARG A 346 -18.56 -5.51 12.74
CA ARG A 346 -17.72 -6.20 11.75
C ARG A 346 -18.54 -7.10 10.86
N GLY A 347 -18.01 -7.36 9.68
CA GLY A 347 -18.44 -8.43 8.80
C GLY A 347 -19.06 -7.97 7.49
N ASN A 348 -19.00 -8.90 6.55
CA ASN A 348 -19.60 -8.78 5.24
C ASN A 348 -21.07 -9.16 5.31
N ASP A 349 -21.90 -8.20 5.72
CA ASP A 349 -23.32 -8.32 5.96
C ASP A 349 -24.05 -7.19 5.20
N SER A 350 -24.93 -7.53 4.27
CA SER A 350 -25.64 -6.57 3.40
C SER A 350 -26.51 -5.57 4.16
N THR A 351 -26.80 -5.82 5.46
CA THR A 351 -27.47 -4.85 6.34
C THR A 351 -26.53 -3.77 6.87
N VAL A 352 -25.22 -3.92 6.67
CA VAL A 352 -24.18 -2.96 7.10
C VAL A 352 -23.56 -2.31 5.88
N ARG A 353 -23.75 -1.01 5.73
CA ARG A 353 -23.17 -0.25 4.63
C ARG A 353 -21.73 0.14 4.97
N PRO A 354 -20.71 -0.36 4.25
CA PRO A 354 -19.32 -0.04 4.54
C PRO A 354 -18.97 1.42 4.23
N GLY A 355 -17.90 1.91 4.86
CA GLY A 355 -17.32 3.24 4.63
C GLY A 355 -17.05 4.03 5.91
N GLY A 356 -17.96 4.01 6.88
CA GLY A 356 -17.85 4.79 8.11
C GLY A 356 -17.06 4.11 9.23
N PRO A 357 -16.68 4.87 10.27
CA PRO A 357 -15.83 4.38 11.37
C PRO A 357 -16.49 3.29 12.25
N ALA A 358 -17.83 3.17 12.21
CA ALA A 358 -18.59 2.16 12.96
C ALA A 358 -18.72 0.81 12.18
N THR A 359 -18.04 0.67 11.05
CA THR A 359 -18.07 -0.55 10.21
C THR A 359 -16.70 -1.20 10.15
N TYR A 360 -16.66 -2.51 9.83
CA TYR A 360 -15.42 -3.25 9.67
C TYR A 360 -15.65 -4.39 8.68
N ALA A 361 -15.56 -4.10 7.39
CA ALA A 361 -15.87 -5.00 6.29
C ALA A 361 -14.71 -5.12 5.30
N SER A 362 -14.70 -6.17 4.47
CA SER A 362 -13.81 -6.34 3.33
C SER A 362 -14.58 -6.34 2.02
N TYR A 363 -13.90 -6.16 0.88
CA TYR A 363 -14.57 -6.23 -0.42
C TYR A 363 -14.79 -7.69 -0.88
N GLY A 364 -14.04 -8.64 -0.32
CA GLY A 364 -14.24 -10.07 -0.48
C GLY A 364 -13.78 -10.65 -1.80
N LYS A 365 -13.96 -11.97 -1.93
CA LYS A 365 -13.44 -12.76 -3.05
C LYS A 365 -13.89 -12.27 -4.42
N PRO A 366 -15.18 -11.92 -4.66
CA PRO A 366 -15.61 -11.51 -5.99
C PRO A 366 -14.87 -10.30 -6.53
N TRP A 367 -14.71 -9.26 -5.70
CA TRP A 367 -13.98 -8.05 -6.09
C TRP A 367 -12.45 -8.25 -6.10
N ALA A 368 -11.92 -9.14 -5.27
CA ALA A 368 -10.51 -9.54 -5.37
C ALA A 368 -10.21 -10.25 -6.70
N ASN A 369 -11.18 -11.01 -7.24
CA ASN A 369 -11.07 -11.63 -8.55
C ASN A 369 -11.03 -10.59 -9.68
N LEU A 370 -11.74 -9.47 -9.54
CA LEU A 370 -11.60 -8.31 -10.42
C LEU A 370 -10.22 -7.64 -10.26
N SER A 371 -9.84 -7.32 -9.03
CA SER A 371 -8.59 -6.60 -8.71
C SER A 371 -7.34 -7.29 -9.26
N ASN A 372 -7.33 -8.61 -9.27
CA ASN A 372 -6.20 -9.42 -9.74
C ASN A 372 -6.24 -9.75 -11.24
N THR A 373 -7.16 -9.16 -12.01
CA THR A 373 -7.21 -9.38 -13.47
C THR A 373 -5.83 -9.15 -14.10
N PRO A 374 -5.35 -10.05 -14.98
CA PRO A 374 -6.04 -11.20 -15.59
C PRO A 374 -5.85 -12.51 -14.82
N PHE A 375 -5.18 -12.48 -13.70
CA PHE A 375 -4.71 -13.64 -12.97
C PHE A 375 -5.81 -14.30 -12.14
N ARG A 376 -5.56 -15.56 -11.76
CA ARG A 376 -6.36 -16.30 -10.79
C ARG A 376 -5.71 -16.23 -9.41
N GLU A 377 -6.50 -16.53 -8.38
CA GLU A 377 -6.12 -16.54 -6.98
C GLU A 377 -5.77 -15.14 -6.44
N TYR A 378 -5.31 -15.08 -5.21
CA TYR A 378 -5.30 -13.89 -4.37
C TYR A 378 -4.11 -13.91 -3.42
N LYS A 379 -3.95 -12.87 -2.62
CA LYS A 379 -3.15 -12.89 -1.39
C LYS A 379 -3.27 -14.27 -0.73
N HIS A 380 -2.22 -14.80 -0.17
CA HIS A 380 -1.99 -16.13 0.39
C HIS A 380 -1.56 -17.21 -0.62
N TRP A 381 -1.89 -17.04 -1.89
CA TRP A 381 -1.60 -18.01 -2.93
C TRP A 381 -0.33 -17.68 -3.68
N VAL A 382 0.46 -18.71 -4.01
CA VAL A 382 1.69 -18.56 -4.81
C VAL A 382 1.42 -18.46 -6.32
N HIS A 383 0.16 -18.25 -6.69
CA HIS A 383 -0.26 -17.98 -8.05
C HIS A 383 -0.07 -16.50 -8.38
N GLU A 384 -0.08 -16.16 -9.68
CA GLU A 384 0.11 -14.78 -10.15
C GLU A 384 -0.79 -13.77 -9.42
N GLY A 385 -2.07 -14.07 -9.21
CA GLY A 385 -2.98 -13.16 -8.48
C GLY A 385 -2.60 -12.93 -7.01
N GLY A 386 -1.70 -13.74 -6.43
CA GLY A 386 -1.17 -13.51 -5.07
C GLY A 386 0.18 -12.81 -5.05
N ILE A 387 1.02 -13.01 -6.07
CA ILE A 387 2.42 -12.58 -6.07
C ILE A 387 2.77 -11.53 -7.12
N ALA A 388 2.07 -11.46 -8.26
CA ALA A 388 2.28 -10.44 -9.27
C ALA A 388 1.59 -9.13 -8.85
N THR A 389 2.34 -8.05 -8.79
CA THR A 389 1.85 -6.74 -8.34
C THR A 389 2.29 -5.62 -9.29
N PRO A 390 1.57 -4.49 -9.36
CA PRO A 390 2.03 -3.37 -10.15
C PRO A 390 3.33 -2.80 -9.56
N PHE A 391 4.22 -2.36 -10.45
CA PHE A 391 5.44 -1.65 -10.09
C PHE A 391 5.65 -0.45 -11.01
N ILE A 392 5.93 0.71 -10.42
CA ILE A 392 6.27 1.95 -11.13
C ILE A 392 7.59 2.47 -10.56
N ALA A 393 8.51 2.86 -11.44
CA ALA A 393 9.72 3.59 -11.05
C ALA A 393 9.85 4.87 -11.88
N HIS A 394 10.16 5.97 -11.19
CA HIS A 394 10.31 7.29 -11.80
C HIS A 394 11.55 8.01 -11.23
N TRP A 395 12.43 8.46 -12.10
CA TRP A 395 13.62 9.24 -11.72
C TRP A 395 14.11 10.07 -12.90
N PRO A 396 13.68 11.33 -13.03
CA PRO A 396 13.91 12.16 -14.21
C PRO A 396 15.38 12.29 -14.65
N ILE A 397 16.30 12.53 -13.72
CA ILE A 397 17.71 12.66 -14.06
C ILE A 397 18.50 11.34 -13.99
N GLY A 398 17.83 10.23 -13.63
CA GLY A 398 18.46 8.91 -13.46
C GLY A 398 18.58 8.09 -14.73
N GLU A 399 18.13 8.62 -15.89
CA GLU A 399 18.21 7.95 -17.19
C GLU A 399 17.40 6.61 -17.24
N LEU A 400 16.33 6.50 -16.43
CA LEU A 400 15.37 5.40 -16.57
C LEU A 400 14.68 5.52 -17.93
N ARG A 401 14.57 4.41 -18.64
CA ARG A 401 13.79 4.36 -19.88
C ARG A 401 12.30 4.40 -19.52
N SER A 402 11.56 5.34 -20.07
CA SER A 402 10.11 5.36 -19.91
C SER A 402 9.44 4.26 -20.73
N GLY A 403 8.31 3.75 -20.25
CA GLY A 403 7.48 2.77 -20.93
C GLY A 403 7.23 1.50 -20.12
N VAL A 404 6.78 0.45 -20.80
CA VAL A 404 6.57 -0.87 -20.17
C VAL A 404 7.85 -1.70 -20.29
N ASP A 405 8.26 -2.30 -19.19
CA ASP A 405 9.35 -3.26 -19.11
C ASP A 405 8.77 -4.66 -18.90
N HIS A 406 9.16 -5.60 -19.75
CA HIS A 406 8.68 -6.98 -19.75
C HIS A 406 9.72 -7.99 -19.26
N ASP A 407 10.94 -7.54 -18.91
CA ASP A 407 12.06 -8.39 -18.49
C ASP A 407 12.10 -8.66 -16.99
#